data_f1a370ffd80774d09bf5063119b97d89
#
_entry.id   f1a370ffd80774d09bf5063119b97d89
#
_cell.length_a   1.000
_cell.length_b   1.000
_cell.length_c   1.000
_cell.angle_alpha   90.00
_cell.angle_beta   90.00
_cell.angle_gamma   90.00
#
_symmetry.space_group_name_H-M   'P 1'
#
loop_
_entity.id
_entity.type
_entity.pdbx_description
1 polymer ?
#
loop_
_entity_poly.entity_id
_entity_poly.type
_entity_poly.pdbx_seq_one_letter_code
_entity_poly.pdbx_strand_id
1 'polypeptide(L)'
;IHIPFLLFASMISGAIWGGIPGYLKARYNVNEIIVTVMLNYIIQYLCTFLLNGPWQEPGSYYYNTVKFPESTFLPLLFDTRLHLGFLIALLTAFLIYFLIWKMKLGFEIRARGDNPIAANYKGINTQRVTLITMLLSGAIAGLAGGVEILGIHHKLIWGFSSGFGFTGILICLL
;
A
#
# COMPACT_ATOMS: atom_id res chain seq x y z
N ILE A 1 -22.13 -2.38 3.76
CA ILE A 1 -21.56 -3.40 2.84
C ILE A 1 -20.49 -2.80 1.93
N HIS A 2 -20.52 -1.50 1.59
CA HIS A 2 -19.59 -0.89 0.62
C HIS A 2 -18.17 -0.68 1.17
N ILE A 3 -18.00 -0.29 2.43
CA ILE A 3 -16.69 0.05 3.03
C ILE A 3 -15.71 -1.13 3.00
N PRO A 4 -16.03 -2.33 3.53
CA PRO A 4 -15.08 -3.45 3.51
C PRO A 4 -14.73 -3.89 2.09
N PHE A 5 -15.68 -3.80 1.15
CA PHE A 5 -15.41 -4.10 -0.25
C PHE A 5 -14.42 -3.12 -0.88
N LEU A 6 -14.57 -1.82 -0.61
CA LEU A 6 -13.65 -0.79 -1.11
C LEU A 6 -12.25 -0.94 -0.50
N LEU A 7 -12.14 -1.23 0.80
CA LEU A 7 -10.86 -1.51 1.44
C LEU A 7 -10.20 -2.77 0.88
N PHE A 8 -10.97 -3.82 0.62
CA PHE A 8 -10.45 -5.03 0.00
C PHE A 8 -9.98 -4.78 -1.44
N ALA A 9 -10.74 -4.02 -2.22
CA ALA A 9 -10.35 -3.61 -3.56
C ALA A 9 -9.07 -2.77 -3.57
N SER A 10 -8.92 -1.84 -2.61
CA SER A 10 -7.69 -1.04 -2.46
C SER A 10 -6.48 -1.91 -2.08
N MET A 11 -6.66 -2.93 -1.23
CA MET A 11 -5.62 -3.91 -0.91
C MET A 11 -5.18 -4.70 -2.15
N ILE A 12 -6.13 -5.18 -2.95
CA ILE A 12 -5.82 -5.96 -4.17
C ILE A 12 -5.08 -5.08 -5.18
N SER A 13 -5.57 -3.87 -5.44
CA SER A 13 -4.91 -2.96 -6.39
C SER A 13 -3.50 -2.60 -5.95
N GLY A 14 -3.30 -2.32 -4.66
CA GLY A 14 -1.99 -2.08 -4.07
C GLY A 14 -1.07 -3.31 -4.16
N ALA A 15 -1.60 -4.52 -3.91
CA ALA A 15 -0.86 -5.77 -4.08
C ALA A 15 -0.40 -5.97 -5.53
N ILE A 16 -1.29 -5.77 -6.50
CA ILE A 16 -0.94 -5.89 -7.94
C ILE A 16 0.15 -4.89 -8.29
N TRP A 17 0.00 -3.63 -7.87
CA TRP A 17 0.99 -2.58 -8.15
C TRP A 17 2.34 -2.88 -7.51
N GLY A 18 2.38 -3.29 -6.24
CA GLY A 18 3.60 -3.72 -5.53
C GLY A 18 4.16 -5.05 -6.03
N GLY A 19 3.32 -5.88 -6.65
CA GLY A 19 3.73 -7.13 -7.29
C GLY A 19 4.62 -6.94 -8.51
N ILE A 20 4.48 -5.83 -9.25
CA ILE A 20 5.30 -5.53 -10.44
C ILE A 20 6.79 -5.48 -10.09
N PRO A 21 7.27 -4.62 -9.17
CA PRO A 21 8.68 -4.60 -8.79
C PRO A 21 9.10 -5.91 -8.11
N GLY A 22 8.18 -6.56 -7.37
CA GLY A 22 8.42 -7.88 -6.78
C GLY A 22 8.72 -8.96 -7.81
N TYR A 23 7.95 -9.02 -8.89
CA TYR A 23 8.18 -9.94 -9.99
C TYR A 23 9.49 -9.65 -10.73
N LEU A 24 9.76 -8.38 -11.04
CA LEU A 24 11.00 -7.96 -11.70
C LEU A 24 12.22 -8.30 -10.85
N LYS A 25 12.16 -8.10 -9.55
CA LYS A 25 13.23 -8.47 -8.61
C LYS A 25 13.40 -9.98 -8.55
N ALA A 26 12.31 -10.73 -8.40
CA ALA A 26 12.36 -12.18 -8.27
C ALA A 26 12.86 -12.88 -9.52
N ARG A 27 12.48 -12.41 -10.70
CA ARG A 27 12.80 -13.06 -11.98
C ARG A 27 14.07 -12.56 -12.63
N TYR A 28 14.31 -11.26 -12.59
CA TYR A 28 15.41 -10.60 -13.34
C TYR A 28 16.46 -9.98 -12.43
N ASN A 29 16.29 -10.08 -11.12
CA ASN A 29 17.20 -9.50 -10.12
C ASN A 29 17.46 -7.99 -10.31
N VAL A 30 16.45 -7.26 -10.84
CA VAL A 30 16.52 -5.81 -11.02
C VAL A 30 16.53 -5.11 -9.67
N ASN A 31 17.10 -3.92 -9.59
CA ASN A 31 17.09 -3.12 -8.37
C ASN A 31 15.66 -2.63 -8.08
N GLU A 32 15.07 -3.12 -6.99
CA GLU A 32 13.70 -2.82 -6.57
C GLU A 32 13.49 -1.35 -6.25
N ILE A 33 14.50 -0.66 -5.72
CA ILE A 33 14.43 0.76 -5.37
C ILE A 33 14.19 1.61 -6.61
N ILE A 34 14.96 1.36 -7.67
CA ILE A 34 14.82 2.10 -8.93
C ILE A 34 13.44 1.85 -9.55
N VAL A 35 13.01 0.58 -9.60
CA VAL A 35 11.71 0.22 -10.18
C VAL A 35 10.56 0.85 -9.40
N THR A 36 10.59 0.80 -8.07
CA THR A 36 9.52 1.38 -7.24
C THR A 36 9.45 2.90 -7.36
N VAL A 37 10.60 3.59 -7.43
CA VAL A 37 10.63 5.05 -7.67
C VAL A 37 10.05 5.40 -9.04
N MET A 38 10.43 4.67 -10.10
CA MET A 38 9.86 4.90 -11.45
C MET A 38 8.34 4.64 -11.48
N LEU A 39 7.87 3.56 -10.87
CA LEU A 39 6.45 3.25 -10.77
C LEU A 39 5.67 4.29 -9.97
N ASN A 40 6.29 4.90 -8.95
CA ASN A 40 5.69 5.99 -8.19
C ASN A 40 5.45 7.23 -9.08
N TYR A 41 6.40 7.62 -9.92
CA TYR A 41 6.18 8.72 -10.87
C TYR A 41 5.13 8.37 -11.92
N ILE A 42 5.14 7.14 -12.44
CA ILE A 42 4.13 6.69 -13.41
C ILE A 42 2.73 6.82 -12.82
N ILE A 43 2.49 6.33 -11.61
CA ILE A 43 1.16 6.41 -10.98
C ILE A 43 0.77 7.85 -10.66
N GLN A 44 1.73 8.71 -10.23
CA GLN A 44 1.46 10.12 -9.99
C GLN A 44 1.01 10.85 -11.26
N TYR A 45 1.70 10.66 -12.38
CA TYR A 45 1.32 11.25 -13.66
C TYR A 45 0.00 10.69 -14.18
N LEU A 46 -0.23 9.39 -14.02
CA LEU A 46 -1.50 8.76 -14.39
C LEU A 46 -2.66 9.31 -13.57
N CYS A 47 -2.50 9.44 -12.26
CA CYS A 47 -3.50 10.10 -11.39
C CYS A 47 -3.74 11.56 -11.81
N THR A 48 -2.68 12.31 -12.08
CA THR A 48 -2.80 13.69 -12.55
C THR A 48 -3.57 13.78 -13.86
N PHE A 49 -3.29 12.90 -14.80
CA PHE A 49 -4.00 12.83 -16.08
C PHE A 49 -5.50 12.53 -15.88
N LEU A 50 -5.82 11.57 -15.01
CA LEU A 50 -7.22 11.21 -14.72
C LEU A 50 -7.96 12.33 -14.00
N LEU A 51 -7.30 13.00 -13.04
CA LEU A 51 -7.88 14.11 -12.27
C LEU A 51 -8.04 15.38 -13.09
N ASN A 52 -7.25 15.55 -14.17
CA ASN A 52 -7.31 16.69 -15.08
C ASN A 52 -8.27 16.45 -16.26
N GLY A 53 -8.79 15.24 -16.39
CA GLY A 53 -9.63 14.84 -17.51
C GLY A 53 -10.93 14.19 -17.04
N PRO A 54 -11.08 12.85 -17.22
CA PRO A 54 -12.36 12.17 -17.09
C PRO A 54 -12.93 12.14 -15.66
N TRP A 55 -12.10 12.34 -14.62
CA TRP A 55 -12.50 12.27 -13.20
C TRP A 55 -12.59 13.63 -12.54
N GLN A 56 -12.32 14.72 -13.26
CA GLN A 56 -12.39 16.06 -12.73
C GLN A 56 -13.82 16.43 -12.33
N GLU A 57 -13.98 17.07 -11.17
CA GLU A 57 -15.24 17.63 -10.73
C GLU A 57 -15.68 18.77 -11.67
N PRO A 58 -16.87 18.71 -12.27
CA PRO A 58 -17.35 19.76 -13.17
C PRO A 58 -17.39 21.12 -12.50
N GLY A 59 -16.70 22.12 -13.08
CA GLY A 59 -16.64 23.48 -12.54
C GLY A 59 -15.60 23.73 -11.44
N SER A 60 -14.78 22.74 -11.09
CA SER A 60 -13.66 22.90 -10.16
C SER A 60 -12.39 23.34 -10.89
N TYR A 61 -11.70 24.35 -10.34
CA TYR A 61 -10.35 24.75 -10.79
C TYR A 61 -9.24 23.85 -10.19
N TYR A 62 -9.57 22.97 -9.25
CA TYR A 62 -8.63 22.10 -8.57
C TYR A 62 -8.67 20.68 -9.16
N TYR A 63 -7.52 19.99 -9.13
CA TYR A 63 -7.38 18.59 -9.57
C TYR A 63 -7.93 17.65 -8.49
N ASN A 64 -9.25 17.48 -8.48
CA ASN A 64 -9.96 16.62 -7.53
C ASN A 64 -11.16 15.95 -8.20
N THR A 65 -11.55 14.80 -7.64
CA THR A 65 -12.79 14.12 -8.03
C THR A 65 -14.00 14.71 -7.30
N VAL A 66 -15.19 14.38 -7.79
CA VAL A 66 -16.43 14.58 -7.04
C VAL A 66 -16.34 13.85 -5.70
N LYS A 67 -16.91 14.43 -4.66
CA LYS A 67 -16.97 13.84 -3.32
C LYS A 67 -17.71 12.50 -3.37
N PHE A 68 -17.15 11.49 -2.70
CA PHE A 68 -17.79 10.18 -2.62
C PHE A 68 -19.10 10.25 -1.81
N PRO A 69 -20.04 9.31 -2.04
CA PRO A 69 -21.26 9.21 -1.25
C PRO A 69 -20.96 9.02 0.24
N GLU A 70 -21.75 9.65 1.11
CA GLU A 70 -21.57 9.56 2.57
C GLU A 70 -21.62 8.12 3.11
N SER A 71 -22.30 7.22 2.41
CA SER A 71 -22.36 5.79 2.73
C SER A 71 -21.00 5.06 2.65
N THR A 72 -19.98 5.71 2.05
CA THR A 72 -18.62 5.15 1.91
C THR A 72 -17.64 5.72 2.94
N PHE A 73 -18.05 6.68 3.76
CA PHE A 73 -17.18 7.28 4.76
C PHE A 73 -16.95 6.34 5.92
N LEU A 74 -15.71 6.30 6.42
CA LEU A 74 -15.42 5.57 7.64
C LEU A 74 -16.08 6.27 8.83
N PRO A 75 -16.82 5.55 9.69
CA PRO A 75 -17.44 6.13 10.87
C PRO A 75 -16.39 6.68 11.83
N LEU A 76 -16.70 7.84 12.41
CA LEU A 76 -15.91 8.46 13.47
C LEU A 76 -16.12 7.68 14.79
N LEU A 77 -15.07 7.60 15.59
CA LEU A 77 -15.08 6.99 16.91
C LEU A 77 -15.25 8.07 17.99
N PHE A 78 -16.28 7.93 18.83
CA PHE A 78 -16.48 8.73 20.05
C PHE A 78 -16.51 10.26 19.85
N ASP A 79 -17.18 10.78 18.81
CA ASP A 79 -17.23 12.22 18.48
C ASP A 79 -15.86 12.93 18.42
N THR A 80 -14.81 12.15 18.20
CA THR A 80 -13.45 12.64 18.02
C THR A 80 -13.08 12.67 16.54
N ARG A 81 -11.91 13.23 16.21
CA ARG A 81 -11.36 13.17 14.85
C ARG A 81 -10.81 11.78 14.49
N LEU A 82 -10.87 10.81 15.41
CA LEU A 82 -10.44 9.43 15.17
C LEU A 82 -11.53 8.69 14.40
N HIS A 83 -11.17 8.13 13.27
CA HIS A 83 -12.03 7.28 12.45
C HIS A 83 -11.65 5.79 12.62
N LEU A 84 -12.50 4.90 12.16
CA LEU A 84 -12.32 3.44 12.24
C LEU A 84 -10.97 2.97 11.65
N GLY A 85 -10.36 3.76 10.77
CA GLY A 85 -9.04 3.50 10.20
C GLY A 85 -7.93 3.31 11.24
N PHE A 86 -8.02 3.96 12.41
CA PHE A 86 -7.07 3.75 13.50
C PHE A 86 -7.12 2.30 14.04
N LEU A 87 -8.32 1.75 14.20
CA LEU A 87 -8.47 0.34 14.62
C LEU A 87 -7.97 -0.62 13.54
N ILE A 88 -8.22 -0.30 12.27
CA ILE A 88 -7.70 -1.08 11.13
C ILE A 88 -6.16 -1.06 11.14
N ALA A 89 -5.55 0.09 11.40
CA ALA A 89 -4.09 0.21 11.48
C ALA A 89 -3.51 -0.63 12.63
N LEU A 90 -4.11 -0.59 13.83
CA LEU A 90 -3.71 -1.42 14.96
C LEU A 90 -3.85 -2.92 14.67
N LEU A 91 -4.97 -3.31 14.09
CA LEU A 91 -5.22 -4.70 13.70
C LEU A 91 -4.19 -5.16 12.66
N THR A 92 -3.91 -4.33 11.66
CA THR A 92 -2.92 -4.63 10.62
C THR A 92 -1.53 -4.77 11.21
N ALA A 93 -1.13 -3.87 12.12
CA ALA A 93 0.15 -3.94 12.81
C ALA A 93 0.30 -5.26 13.62
N PHE A 94 -0.78 -5.64 14.35
CA PHE A 94 -0.81 -6.90 15.10
C PHE A 94 -0.71 -8.13 14.16
N LEU A 95 -1.45 -8.12 13.05
CA LEU A 95 -1.40 -9.22 12.07
C LEU A 95 -0.01 -9.36 11.44
N ILE A 96 0.64 -8.24 11.11
CA ILE A 96 1.99 -8.25 10.55
C ILE A 96 3.00 -8.75 11.58
N TYR A 97 2.90 -8.29 12.84
CA TYR A 97 3.73 -8.79 13.92
C TYR A 97 3.60 -10.31 14.06
N PHE A 98 2.37 -10.82 14.10
CA PHE A 98 2.11 -12.26 14.19
C PHE A 98 2.67 -13.01 12.97
N LEU A 99 2.46 -12.48 11.76
CA LEU A 99 2.97 -13.06 10.51
C LEU A 99 4.50 -13.17 10.54
N ILE A 100 5.19 -12.08 10.91
CA ILE A 100 6.66 -12.03 10.86
C ILE A 100 7.28 -12.93 11.94
N TRP A 101 6.70 -12.97 13.16
CA TRP A 101 7.34 -13.63 14.29
C TRP A 101 6.81 -15.04 14.57
N LYS A 102 5.59 -15.36 14.20
CA LYS A 102 4.92 -16.61 14.56
C LYS A 102 4.63 -17.56 13.39
N MET A 103 4.68 -17.06 12.14
CA MET A 103 4.37 -17.88 10.96
C MET A 103 5.64 -18.32 10.22
N LYS A 104 5.52 -19.47 9.51
CA LYS A 104 6.59 -20.01 8.66
C LYS A 104 7.05 -19.01 7.60
N LEU A 105 6.10 -18.31 6.97
CA LEU A 105 6.38 -17.31 5.95
C LEU A 105 7.22 -16.16 6.50
N GLY A 106 6.95 -15.69 7.72
CA GLY A 106 7.76 -14.69 8.40
C GLY A 106 9.19 -15.16 8.70
N PHE A 107 9.36 -16.43 9.06
CA PHE A 107 10.69 -17.02 9.19
C PHE A 107 11.45 -17.03 7.85
N GLU A 108 10.79 -17.41 6.76
CA GLU A 108 11.39 -17.43 5.42
C GLU A 108 11.79 -16.02 4.96
N ILE A 109 10.96 -15.01 5.27
CA ILE A 109 11.24 -13.60 4.96
C ILE A 109 12.49 -13.13 5.70
N ARG A 110 12.60 -13.39 7.01
CA ARG A 110 13.76 -12.99 7.83
C ARG A 110 15.02 -13.73 7.40
N ALA A 111 14.96 -15.06 7.23
CA ALA A 111 16.09 -15.86 6.79
C ALA A 111 16.64 -15.39 5.43
N ARG A 112 15.75 -14.97 4.52
CA ARG A 112 16.16 -14.39 3.24
C ARG A 112 16.77 -13.00 3.41
N GLY A 113 16.23 -12.19 4.32
CA GLY A 113 16.77 -10.87 4.63
C GLY A 113 18.19 -10.93 5.16
N ASP A 114 18.47 -11.89 6.06
CA ASP A 114 19.78 -12.06 6.67
C ASP A 114 20.83 -12.59 5.65
N ASN A 115 20.49 -13.66 4.93
CA ASN A 115 21.38 -14.21 3.91
C ASN A 115 20.60 -15.00 2.84
N PRO A 116 20.40 -14.42 1.64
CA PRO A 116 19.65 -15.10 0.56
C PRO A 116 20.29 -16.39 0.09
N ILE A 117 21.63 -16.49 0.12
CA ILE A 117 22.38 -17.67 -0.32
C ILE A 117 22.15 -18.81 0.68
N ALA A 118 22.33 -18.55 1.96
CA ALA A 118 22.11 -19.54 3.02
C ALA A 118 20.63 -20.00 3.07
N ALA A 119 19.67 -19.10 2.86
CA ALA A 119 18.25 -19.42 2.77
C ALA A 119 17.98 -20.40 1.61
N ASN A 120 18.60 -20.18 0.46
CA ASN A 120 18.45 -21.03 -0.72
C ASN A 120 19.03 -22.44 -0.48
N TYR A 121 20.18 -22.55 0.19
CA TYR A 121 20.76 -23.86 0.60
C TYR A 121 19.85 -24.64 1.54
N LYS A 122 19.06 -23.96 2.38
CA LYS A 122 18.05 -24.58 3.26
C LYS A 122 16.73 -24.93 2.53
N GLY A 123 16.67 -24.77 1.21
CA GLY A 123 15.49 -25.10 0.40
C GLY A 123 14.40 -24.03 0.41
N ILE A 124 14.67 -22.81 0.91
CA ILE A 124 13.73 -21.69 0.84
C ILE A 124 13.76 -21.11 -0.57
N ASN A 125 12.60 -21.06 -1.22
CA ASN A 125 12.48 -20.46 -2.54
C ASN A 125 12.52 -18.93 -2.41
N THR A 126 13.72 -18.36 -2.54
CA THR A 126 13.97 -16.92 -2.38
C THR A 126 13.19 -16.05 -3.36
N GLN A 127 12.92 -16.53 -4.58
CA GLN A 127 12.13 -15.79 -5.57
C GLN A 127 10.67 -15.68 -5.14
N ARG A 128 10.08 -16.79 -4.68
CA ARG A 128 8.70 -16.80 -4.18
C ARG A 128 8.54 -15.93 -2.94
N VAL A 129 9.49 -16.00 -2.01
CA VAL A 129 9.49 -15.18 -0.79
C VAL A 129 9.55 -13.68 -1.15
N THR A 130 10.40 -13.29 -2.11
CA THR A 130 10.46 -11.90 -2.59
C THR A 130 9.12 -11.42 -3.11
N LEU A 131 8.53 -12.19 -4.01
CA LEU A 131 7.27 -11.81 -4.64
C LEU A 131 6.15 -11.67 -3.59
N ILE A 132 6.03 -12.63 -2.67
CA ILE A 132 5.02 -12.58 -1.61
C ILE A 132 5.23 -11.38 -0.70
N THR A 133 6.48 -11.09 -0.31
CA THR A 133 6.79 -9.93 0.54
C THR A 133 6.37 -8.62 -0.12
N MET A 134 6.67 -8.46 -1.41
CA MET A 134 6.32 -7.26 -2.17
C MET A 134 4.80 -7.13 -2.39
N LEU A 135 4.10 -8.25 -2.65
CA LEU A 135 2.64 -8.29 -2.74
C LEU A 135 1.98 -7.87 -1.41
N LEU A 136 2.46 -8.40 -0.28
CA LEU A 136 1.97 -8.06 1.06
C LEU A 136 2.23 -6.59 1.39
N SER A 137 3.43 -6.09 1.11
CA SER A 137 3.78 -4.68 1.30
C SER A 137 2.87 -3.77 0.48
N GLY A 138 2.66 -4.10 -0.80
CA GLY A 138 1.74 -3.38 -1.67
C GLY A 138 0.29 -3.43 -1.18
N ALA A 139 -0.18 -4.58 -0.69
CA ALA A 139 -1.52 -4.73 -0.12
C ALA A 139 -1.75 -3.79 1.08
N ILE A 140 -0.77 -3.72 1.98
CA ILE A 140 -0.83 -2.85 3.17
C ILE A 140 -0.80 -1.37 2.78
N ALA A 141 0.05 -1.01 1.82
CA ALA A 141 0.11 0.35 1.28
C ALA A 141 -1.22 0.75 0.61
N GLY A 142 -1.82 -0.17 -0.16
CA GLY A 142 -3.13 0.02 -0.77
C GLY A 142 -4.24 0.20 0.27
N LEU A 143 -4.21 -0.60 1.35
CA LEU A 143 -5.15 -0.46 2.47
C LEU A 143 -4.99 0.89 3.16
N ALA A 144 -3.75 1.34 3.40
CA ALA A 144 -3.48 2.65 4.00
C ALA A 144 -4.03 3.79 3.13
N GLY A 145 -3.80 3.75 1.81
CA GLY A 145 -4.37 4.72 0.87
C GLY A 145 -5.90 4.71 0.83
N GLY A 146 -6.52 3.52 0.89
CA GLY A 146 -7.98 3.37 0.96
C GLY A 146 -8.55 3.99 2.25
N VAL A 147 -7.93 3.72 3.39
CA VAL A 147 -8.31 4.29 4.69
C VAL A 147 -8.17 5.81 4.70
N GLU A 148 -7.10 6.35 4.13
CA GLU A 148 -6.84 7.79 4.04
C GLU A 148 -7.92 8.50 3.21
N ILE A 149 -8.25 7.95 2.03
CA ILE A 149 -9.25 8.53 1.15
C ILE A 149 -10.66 8.45 1.75
N LEU A 150 -11.04 7.29 2.30
CA LEU A 150 -12.40 7.07 2.85
C LEU A 150 -12.59 7.68 4.25
N GLY A 151 -11.50 7.87 5.01
CA GLY A 151 -11.54 8.37 6.38
C GLY A 151 -11.34 9.88 6.52
N ILE A 152 -10.52 10.49 5.65
CA ILE A 152 -10.10 11.88 5.81
C ILE A 152 -10.54 12.74 4.62
N HIS A 153 -10.12 12.36 3.42
CA HIS A 153 -10.29 13.23 2.25
C HIS A 153 -11.67 13.16 1.60
N HIS A 154 -12.32 12.00 1.65
CA HIS A 154 -13.63 11.72 1.04
C HIS A 154 -13.70 11.99 -0.48
N LYS A 155 -12.58 12.27 -1.11
CA LYS A 155 -12.38 12.48 -2.54
C LYS A 155 -10.91 12.25 -2.89
N LEU A 156 -10.62 11.94 -4.14
CA LEU A 156 -9.24 11.88 -4.60
C LEU A 156 -8.75 13.31 -4.91
N ILE A 157 -7.67 13.71 -4.26
CA ILE A 157 -7.04 15.04 -4.38
C ILE A 157 -5.61 14.84 -4.87
N TRP A 158 -5.14 15.71 -5.75
CA TRP A 158 -3.74 15.69 -6.16
C TRP A 158 -2.82 15.87 -4.95
N GLY A 159 -1.80 15.02 -4.81
CA GLY A 159 -0.81 15.13 -3.74
C GLY A 159 -1.27 14.67 -2.36
N PHE A 160 -2.39 13.94 -2.23
CA PHE A 160 -2.92 13.46 -0.95
C PHE A 160 -1.92 12.66 -0.10
N SER A 161 -0.98 11.99 -0.73
CA SER A 161 0.02 11.14 -0.04
C SER A 161 1.10 11.93 0.73
N SER A 162 1.27 13.24 0.50
CA SER A 162 2.20 14.14 1.21
C SER A 162 3.62 13.58 1.49
N GLY A 163 4.04 12.53 0.77
CA GLY A 163 5.38 11.92 0.92
C GLY A 163 5.55 10.98 2.13
N PHE A 164 4.48 10.56 2.79
CA PHE A 164 4.53 9.65 3.95
C PHE A 164 5.33 8.36 3.70
N GLY A 165 5.33 7.83 2.46
CA GLY A 165 6.13 6.67 2.10
C GLY A 165 7.64 6.92 2.23
N PHE A 166 8.12 8.09 1.83
CA PHE A 166 9.55 8.45 1.98
C PHE A 166 9.92 8.65 3.45
N THR A 167 9.05 9.27 4.24
CA THR A 167 9.24 9.41 5.68
C THR A 167 9.31 8.04 6.36
N GLY A 168 8.49 7.08 5.94
CA GLY A 168 8.51 5.70 6.43
C GLY A 168 9.84 5.00 6.15
N ILE A 169 10.47 5.22 5.00
CA ILE A 169 11.81 4.68 4.71
C ILE A 169 12.85 5.23 5.68
N LEU A 170 12.82 6.53 5.97
CA LEU A 170 13.73 7.15 6.93
C LEU A 170 13.58 6.57 8.34
N ILE A 171 12.35 6.31 8.77
CA ILE A 171 12.07 5.70 10.08
C ILE A 171 12.59 4.25 10.13
N CYS A 172 12.48 3.50 9.04
CA CYS A 172 13.00 2.12 8.99
C CYS A 172 14.54 2.03 8.99
N LEU A 173 15.24 3.11 8.58
CA LEU A 173 16.70 3.16 8.51
C LEU A 173 17.33 3.65 9.83
N LEU A 174 16.56 4.23 10.73
CA LEU A 174 16.95 4.66 12.08
C LEU A 174 16.90 3.51 13.08
#